data_14905c3d9daeb73596305e6e9759b9c1
#
_entry.id   14905c3d9daeb73596305e6e9759b9c1
#
_cell.length_a   1.000
_cell.length_b   1.000
_cell.length_c   1.000
_cell.angle_alpha   90.00
_cell.angle_beta   90.00
_cell.angle_gamma   90.00
#
_symmetry.space_group_name_H-M   'P 1'
#
loop_
_entity.id
_entity.type
_entity.pdbx_description
1 polymer ?
#
loop_
_entity_poly.entity_id
_entity_poly.type
_entity_poly.pdbx_seq_one_letter_code
_entity_poly.pdbx_strand_id
1 'polypeptide(L)'
;MLFRFPCVTRFFQRWQQHADPHDIVAHFPVSLRTVQRWFARFEQRGDDGIAPDYHQCGQQQVQQTAPPLVEHLCQTRRDHPRWGAEMIRLELEDHYDTVPCARTVQRHLGHAGLQPAPAGRTPAAVYPRVPRAERPHQRWQMDASEDLRLKGPQRVCWLRVVDECSGAFLKTVVFAAARWEHVDRHQIQEGLRQVFAGWGLPEQFRVDNGYPWGSTGEFPPEMALWLIGLGIEMVWIPPACPQQNGVVERAQGTGQNWAAPQTCGHLAELQQRCDELERRQRERYPYRDGRSRWDVYPTLHQACRKYRRRAERSAWDVSKVWAAVAQHVVKRRVDCTGSVSLYHRTRYVGKPHIGKAVYVSLDPSGPTWVFADEAGNELRTHAADELTAERICSLSVAGRKGKRS
;
A
#
# COMPACT_ATOMS: atom_id res chain seq x y z
N MET A 1 -4.49 22.24 49.78
CA MET A 1 -4.75 21.50 48.53
C MET A 1 -6.17 20.88 48.45
N LEU A 2 -7.11 21.44 49.21
CA LEU A 2 -8.50 20.94 49.40
C LEU A 2 -9.53 21.42 48.38
N PHE A 3 -9.12 22.20 47.33
CA PHE A 3 -10.07 22.88 46.44
C PHE A 3 -10.38 22.17 45.11
N ARG A 4 -9.94 20.92 44.92
CA ARG A 4 -10.17 20.23 43.61
C ARG A 4 -11.43 19.38 43.54
N PHE A 5 -12.17 19.17 44.65
CA PHE A 5 -13.40 18.36 44.62
C PHE A 5 -14.53 18.99 45.47
N PRO A 6 -15.14 20.11 45.05
CA PRO A 6 -16.18 20.78 45.83
C PRO A 6 -17.40 19.89 46.12
N CYS A 7 -17.68 18.89 45.30
CA CYS A 7 -18.76 17.92 45.56
C CYS A 7 -18.46 17.01 46.75
N VAL A 8 -17.22 16.55 46.89
CA VAL A 8 -16.83 15.63 47.98
C VAL A 8 -16.79 16.34 49.31
N THR A 9 -16.32 17.59 49.35
CA THR A 9 -16.33 18.41 50.58
C THR A 9 -17.76 18.69 51.10
N ARG A 10 -18.69 19.06 50.16
CA ARG A 10 -20.11 19.23 50.49
C ARG A 10 -20.77 17.93 50.97
N PHE A 11 -20.36 16.81 50.42
CA PHE A 11 -20.78 15.50 50.83
C PHE A 11 -20.43 15.22 52.29
N PHE A 12 -19.19 15.44 52.73
CA PHE A 12 -18.75 15.20 54.10
C PHE A 12 -19.33 16.20 55.11
N GLN A 13 -19.55 17.47 54.72
CA GLN A 13 -20.25 18.44 55.56
C GLN A 13 -21.69 18.01 55.87
N ARG A 14 -22.43 17.44 54.91
CA ARG A 14 -23.78 16.89 55.18
C ARG A 14 -23.74 15.62 56.04
N TRP A 15 -22.73 14.79 55.87
CA TRP A 15 -22.59 13.60 56.69
C TRP A 15 -22.29 13.92 58.16
N GLN A 16 -21.45 14.87 58.44
CA GLN A 16 -21.22 15.35 59.79
C GLN A 16 -22.51 15.86 60.47
N GLN A 17 -23.54 16.15 59.72
CA GLN A 17 -24.88 16.49 60.17
C GLN A 17 -25.81 15.28 60.33
N HIS A 18 -25.30 14.03 60.38
CA HIS A 18 -26.03 12.78 60.54
C HIS A 18 -27.06 12.42 59.42
N ALA A 19 -26.82 12.83 58.17
CA ALA A 19 -27.68 12.44 57.04
C ALA A 19 -27.50 10.96 56.67
N ASP A 20 -28.62 10.28 56.39
CA ASP A 20 -28.61 8.90 55.92
C ASP A 20 -27.86 8.79 54.56
N PRO A 21 -27.05 7.74 54.33
CA PRO A 21 -26.41 7.49 53.04
C PRO A 21 -27.36 7.53 51.81
N HIS A 22 -28.61 7.13 52.00
CA HIS A 22 -29.63 7.19 50.95
C HIS A 22 -30.07 8.63 50.62
N ASP A 23 -30.15 9.50 51.63
CA ASP A 23 -30.47 10.93 51.45
C ASP A 23 -29.32 11.65 50.70
N ILE A 24 -28.11 11.21 50.93
CA ILE A 24 -26.92 11.75 50.27
C ILE A 24 -26.94 11.39 48.80
N VAL A 25 -27.26 10.15 48.44
CA VAL A 25 -27.35 9.68 47.05
C VAL A 25 -28.42 10.45 46.27
N ALA A 26 -29.51 10.83 46.90
CA ALA A 26 -30.57 11.62 46.29
C ALA A 26 -30.08 13.02 45.84
N HIS A 27 -29.03 13.56 46.40
CA HIS A 27 -28.50 14.91 46.14
C HIS A 27 -27.25 14.94 45.24
N PHE A 28 -26.62 13.79 45.01
CA PHE A 28 -25.38 13.70 44.25
C PHE A 28 -25.48 12.62 43.14
N PRO A 29 -24.94 12.87 41.97
CA PRO A 29 -25.00 11.91 40.85
C PRO A 29 -23.99 10.77 41.06
N VAL A 30 -24.03 10.07 42.18
CA VAL A 30 -23.15 8.96 42.53
C VAL A 30 -23.97 7.79 43.06
N SER A 31 -23.46 6.56 42.84
CA SER A 31 -24.12 5.35 43.36
C SER A 31 -23.96 5.19 44.85
N LEU A 32 -24.93 4.54 45.52
CA LEU A 32 -24.85 4.19 46.94
C LEU A 32 -23.53 3.48 47.29
N ARG A 33 -23.09 2.55 46.43
CA ARG A 33 -21.80 1.85 46.60
C ARG A 33 -20.60 2.80 46.60
N THR A 34 -20.65 3.90 45.83
CA THR A 34 -19.60 4.93 45.84
C THR A 34 -19.59 5.69 47.17
N VAL A 35 -20.78 6.03 47.65
CA VAL A 35 -20.98 6.69 48.93
C VAL A 35 -20.44 5.82 50.07
N GLN A 36 -20.87 4.56 50.17
CA GLN A 36 -20.39 3.60 51.20
C GLN A 36 -18.86 3.42 51.17
N ARG A 37 -18.27 3.39 49.99
CA ARG A 37 -16.81 3.30 49.83
C ARG A 37 -16.10 4.56 50.33
N TRP A 38 -16.67 5.74 50.15
CA TRP A 38 -16.13 6.98 50.70
C TRP A 38 -16.23 7.03 52.20
N PHE A 39 -17.34 6.57 52.79
CA PHE A 39 -17.50 6.43 54.23
C PHE A 39 -16.42 5.54 54.83
N ALA A 40 -16.28 4.33 54.32
CA ALA A 40 -15.30 3.38 54.84
C ALA A 40 -13.87 3.95 54.79
N ARG A 41 -13.54 4.72 53.79
CA ARG A 41 -12.23 5.38 53.67
C ARG A 41 -12.05 6.52 54.67
N PHE A 42 -13.10 7.28 54.87
CA PHE A 42 -13.06 8.38 55.86
C PHE A 42 -12.94 7.84 57.26
N GLU A 43 -13.67 6.80 57.62
CA GLU A 43 -13.57 6.14 58.95
C GLU A 43 -12.17 5.59 59.21
N GLN A 44 -11.50 5.07 58.18
CA GLN A 44 -10.15 4.52 58.29
C GLN A 44 -9.04 5.56 58.33
N ARG A 45 -9.18 6.69 57.64
CA ARG A 45 -8.10 7.63 57.35
C ARG A 45 -8.45 9.10 57.57
N GLY A 46 -9.64 9.42 58.08
CA GLY A 46 -10.10 10.78 58.23
C GLY A 46 -10.13 11.56 56.93
N ASP A 47 -9.82 12.83 56.96
CA ASP A 47 -9.81 13.72 55.80
C ASP A 47 -8.87 13.26 54.65
N ASP A 48 -7.78 12.55 54.97
CA ASP A 48 -6.85 12.00 53.97
C ASP A 48 -7.48 10.86 53.14
N GLY A 49 -8.53 10.20 53.68
CA GLY A 49 -9.29 9.17 52.98
C GLY A 49 -10.23 9.72 51.91
N ILE A 50 -10.51 11.02 51.90
CA ILE A 50 -11.38 11.71 50.94
C ILE A 50 -10.70 11.86 49.58
N ALA A 51 -9.38 12.07 49.58
CA ALA A 51 -8.64 12.17 48.35
C ALA A 51 -8.63 10.83 47.61
N PRO A 52 -8.96 10.80 46.30
CA PRO A 52 -8.85 9.56 45.53
C PRO A 52 -7.38 9.10 45.49
N ASP A 53 -7.11 7.87 45.94
CA ASP A 53 -5.78 7.26 45.89
C ASP A 53 -5.33 6.91 44.44
N TYR A 54 -5.65 7.78 43.48
CA TYR A 54 -5.24 7.56 42.07
C TYR A 54 -3.72 7.46 41.91
N HIS A 55 -2.95 8.08 42.80
CA HIS A 55 -1.50 7.97 42.82
C HIS A 55 -1.02 6.58 43.27
N GLN A 56 -1.87 5.80 43.99
CA GLN A 56 -1.60 4.42 44.38
C GLN A 56 -2.19 3.39 43.37
N CYS A 57 -3.09 3.82 42.48
CA CYS A 57 -3.59 2.95 41.45
C CYS A 57 -2.44 2.53 40.51
N GLY A 58 -2.06 1.28 40.58
CA GLY A 58 -0.99 0.69 39.76
C GLY A 58 0.37 0.55 40.46
N GLN A 59 0.55 1.02 41.72
CA GLN A 59 1.82 0.82 42.43
C GLN A 59 1.99 -0.58 43.05
N GLN A 60 0.91 -1.32 43.28
CA GLN A 60 1.01 -2.62 43.98
C GLN A 60 0.73 -3.86 43.12
N GLN A 61 0.26 -3.75 41.87
CA GLN A 61 -0.08 -4.92 41.07
C GLN A 61 0.28 -4.79 39.57
N VAL A 62 0.89 -3.69 39.14
CA VAL A 62 1.30 -3.57 37.73
C VAL A 62 2.72 -4.10 37.62
N GLN A 63 2.87 -5.18 36.88
CA GLN A 63 4.19 -5.63 36.41
C GLN A 63 4.93 -4.42 35.82
N GLN A 64 5.91 -3.91 36.55
CA GLN A 64 6.71 -2.79 36.05
C GLN A 64 7.51 -3.29 34.86
N THR A 65 7.44 -2.57 33.75
CA THR A 65 8.28 -2.89 32.59
C THR A 65 9.75 -2.79 33.03
N ALA A 66 10.52 -3.85 32.81
CA ALA A 66 11.91 -3.92 33.21
C ALA A 66 12.72 -2.75 32.59
N PRO A 67 13.59 -2.07 33.37
CA PRO A 67 14.37 -0.95 32.85
C PRO A 67 15.14 -1.21 31.55
N PRO A 68 15.82 -2.37 31.34
CA PRO A 68 16.51 -2.66 30.10
C PRO A 68 15.55 -2.72 28.89
N LEU A 69 14.32 -3.20 29.08
CA LEU A 69 13.32 -3.24 28.03
C LEU A 69 12.82 -1.84 27.69
N VAL A 70 12.67 -0.95 28.68
CA VAL A 70 12.31 0.46 28.44
C VAL A 70 13.42 1.19 27.70
N GLU A 71 14.67 0.92 28.03
CA GLU A 71 15.81 1.49 27.34
C GLU A 71 15.85 1.03 25.88
N HIS A 72 15.72 -0.27 25.61
CA HIS A 72 15.66 -0.84 24.27
C HIS A 72 14.49 -0.24 23.47
N LEU A 73 13.31 -0.13 24.05
CA LEU A 73 12.13 0.53 23.46
C LEU A 73 12.43 1.97 23.03
N CYS A 74 13.08 2.75 23.91
CA CYS A 74 13.45 4.13 23.62
C CYS A 74 14.53 4.21 22.54
N GLN A 75 15.49 3.30 22.56
CA GLN A 75 16.55 3.24 21.54
C GLN A 75 15.96 2.88 20.17
N THR A 76 15.10 1.86 20.09
CA THR A 76 14.38 1.48 18.84
C THR A 76 13.63 2.67 18.23
N ARG A 77 12.99 3.51 19.08
CA ARG A 77 12.33 4.73 18.60
C ARG A 77 13.32 5.77 18.07
N ARG A 78 14.50 5.92 18.68
CA ARG A 78 15.53 6.85 18.18
C ARG A 78 16.09 6.40 16.84
N ASP A 79 16.30 5.09 16.70
CA ASP A 79 16.81 4.47 15.46
C ASP A 79 15.77 4.48 14.33
N HIS A 80 14.48 4.33 14.71
CA HIS A 80 13.34 4.32 13.81
C HIS A 80 12.27 5.37 14.21
N PRO A 81 12.52 6.65 13.96
CA PRO A 81 11.65 7.74 14.47
C PRO A 81 10.20 7.67 13.96
N ARG A 82 9.95 6.98 12.86
CA ARG A 82 8.62 6.85 12.25
C ARG A 82 7.90 5.53 12.57
N TRP A 83 8.51 4.64 13.32
CA TRP A 83 7.83 3.41 13.74
C TRP A 83 6.78 3.71 14.81
N GLY A 84 5.55 3.19 14.62
CA GLY A 84 4.50 3.25 15.64
C GLY A 84 4.77 2.28 16.79
N ALA A 85 4.00 2.42 17.87
CA ALA A 85 4.15 1.57 19.05
C ALA A 85 4.02 0.07 18.76
N GLU A 86 3.13 -0.32 17.82
CA GLU A 86 2.99 -1.72 17.39
C GLU A 86 4.24 -2.25 16.70
N MET A 87 4.86 -1.43 15.85
CA MET A 87 6.09 -1.85 15.16
C MET A 87 7.26 -2.01 16.12
N ILE A 88 7.37 -1.10 17.10
CA ILE A 88 8.36 -1.20 18.18
C ILE A 88 8.08 -2.45 19.05
N ARG A 89 6.82 -2.73 19.36
CA ARG A 89 6.44 -3.92 20.10
C ARG A 89 6.86 -5.20 19.38
N LEU A 90 6.64 -5.29 18.07
CA LEU A 90 7.08 -6.43 17.27
C LEU A 90 8.60 -6.59 17.24
N GLU A 91 9.35 -5.49 17.24
CA GLU A 91 10.81 -5.54 17.37
C GLU A 91 11.25 -6.09 18.72
N LEU A 92 10.59 -5.65 19.79
CA LEU A 92 10.90 -6.16 21.13
C LEU A 92 10.56 -7.65 21.29
N GLU A 93 9.50 -8.16 20.62
CA GLU A 93 9.14 -9.58 20.61
C GLU A 93 10.23 -10.49 20.00
N ASP A 94 11.08 -9.94 19.15
CA ASP A 94 12.21 -10.68 18.59
C ASP A 94 13.36 -10.85 19.60
N HIS A 95 13.33 -10.13 20.75
CA HIS A 95 14.38 -10.09 21.74
C HIS A 95 13.94 -10.48 23.15
N TYR A 96 12.63 -10.45 23.44
CA TYR A 96 12.08 -10.69 24.77
C TYR A 96 10.85 -11.58 24.73
N ASP A 97 10.75 -12.56 25.62
CA ASP A 97 9.59 -13.45 25.73
C ASP A 97 8.30 -12.73 26.17
N THR A 98 8.46 -11.66 26.94
CA THR A 98 7.34 -10.86 27.45
C THR A 98 7.55 -9.39 27.12
N VAL A 99 6.64 -8.83 26.33
CA VAL A 99 6.66 -7.43 25.92
C VAL A 99 5.38 -6.70 26.33
N PRO A 100 5.46 -5.39 26.64
CA PRO A 100 4.29 -4.60 27.03
C PRO A 100 3.38 -4.39 25.81
N CYS A 101 2.08 -4.21 26.08
CA CYS A 101 1.13 -3.85 25.01
C CYS A 101 1.45 -2.46 24.41
N ALA A 102 0.98 -2.20 23.20
CA ALA A 102 1.24 -0.95 22.48
C ALA A 102 0.89 0.33 23.26
N ARG A 103 -0.17 0.28 24.08
CA ARG A 103 -0.54 1.43 24.94
C ARG A 103 0.53 1.70 26.02
N THR A 104 1.12 0.66 26.58
CA THR A 104 2.22 0.79 27.55
C THR A 104 3.48 1.30 26.84
N VAL A 105 3.79 0.79 25.63
CA VAL A 105 4.87 1.34 24.80
C VAL A 105 4.67 2.83 24.54
N GLN A 106 3.48 3.26 24.13
CA GLN A 106 3.16 4.69 23.94
C GLN A 106 3.37 5.53 25.19
N ARG A 107 2.99 4.99 26.36
CA ARG A 107 3.19 5.68 27.65
C ARG A 107 4.66 5.90 27.97
N HIS A 108 5.51 4.86 27.79
CA HIS A 108 6.95 4.99 28.00
C HIS A 108 7.59 5.97 27.02
N LEU A 109 7.20 5.94 25.73
CA LEU A 109 7.64 6.92 24.75
C LEU A 109 7.23 8.36 25.12
N GLY A 110 6.02 8.52 25.71
CA GLY A 110 5.54 9.81 26.21
C GLY A 110 6.39 10.34 27.37
N HIS A 111 6.68 9.49 28.35
CA HIS A 111 7.52 9.84 29.49
C HIS A 111 8.96 10.20 29.07
N ALA A 112 9.46 9.53 28.02
CA ALA A 112 10.78 9.81 27.44
C ALA A 112 10.81 11.02 26.47
N GLY A 113 9.68 11.71 26.23
CA GLY A 113 9.59 12.81 25.28
C GLY A 113 9.75 12.38 23.80
N LEU A 114 9.57 11.09 23.49
CA LEU A 114 9.78 10.50 22.18
C LEU A 114 8.48 10.29 21.38
N GLN A 115 7.37 10.88 21.79
CA GLN A 115 6.13 10.87 21.01
C GLN A 115 6.22 11.88 19.86
N PRO A 116 5.75 11.51 18.64
CA PRO A 116 5.62 12.49 17.58
C PRO A 116 4.61 13.58 18.00
N ALA A 117 4.85 14.81 17.58
CA ALA A 117 3.85 15.86 17.69
C ALA A 117 2.53 15.41 17.05
N PRO A 118 1.36 15.73 17.65
CA PRO A 118 0.09 15.39 17.03
C PRO A 118 0.03 16.02 15.65
N ALA A 119 -0.06 15.19 14.61
CA ALA A 119 -0.30 15.70 13.27
C ALA A 119 -1.67 16.37 13.24
N GLY A 120 -1.72 17.61 12.74
CA GLY A 120 -2.98 18.30 12.51
C GLY A 120 -3.88 17.40 11.66
N ARG A 121 -5.14 17.20 12.09
CA ARG A 121 -6.12 16.47 11.30
C ARG A 121 -6.51 17.33 10.10
N THR A 122 -5.97 17.01 8.94
CA THR A 122 -6.55 17.51 7.69
C THR A 122 -7.91 16.84 7.53
N PRO A 123 -9.00 17.57 7.29
CA PRO A 123 -10.29 16.96 7.00
C PRO A 123 -10.11 15.98 5.82
N ALA A 124 -10.50 14.74 6.02
CA ALA A 124 -10.46 13.76 4.94
C ALA A 124 -11.45 14.18 3.86
N ALA A 125 -10.99 14.37 2.63
CA ALA A 125 -11.89 14.56 1.52
C ALA A 125 -12.78 13.30 1.40
N VAL A 126 -14.09 13.52 1.33
CA VAL A 126 -15.06 12.42 1.20
C VAL A 126 -15.10 12.04 -0.28
N TYR A 127 -14.41 10.99 -0.64
CA TYR A 127 -14.49 10.40 -1.97
C TYR A 127 -15.52 9.26 -2.01
N PRO A 128 -16.20 9.04 -3.14
CA PRO A 128 -17.03 7.85 -3.31
C PRO A 128 -16.21 6.58 -3.04
N ARG A 129 -16.81 5.62 -2.35
CA ARG A 129 -16.15 4.33 -2.09
C ARG A 129 -15.95 3.59 -3.42
N VAL A 130 -14.71 3.32 -3.76
CA VAL A 130 -14.37 2.46 -4.90
C VAL A 130 -14.53 1.00 -4.49
N PRO A 131 -15.24 0.17 -5.27
CA PRO A 131 -15.34 -1.25 -5.00
C PRO A 131 -13.95 -1.89 -4.96
N ARG A 132 -13.66 -2.58 -3.87
CA ARG A 132 -12.42 -3.31 -3.68
C ARG A 132 -12.54 -4.75 -4.14
N ALA A 133 -11.40 -5.38 -4.36
CA ALA A 133 -11.33 -6.83 -4.51
C ALA A 133 -11.94 -7.52 -3.27
N GLU A 134 -12.70 -8.57 -3.50
CA GLU A 134 -13.43 -9.30 -2.44
C GLU A 134 -12.58 -10.40 -1.80
N ARG A 135 -11.60 -10.91 -2.53
CA ARG A 135 -10.70 -11.99 -2.09
C ARG A 135 -9.24 -11.71 -2.44
N PRO A 136 -8.30 -12.29 -1.67
CA PRO A 136 -6.87 -12.19 -1.99
C PRO A 136 -6.56 -12.63 -3.42
N HIS A 137 -5.59 -11.97 -4.03
CA HIS A 137 -5.09 -12.20 -5.40
C HIS A 137 -6.10 -11.97 -6.53
N GLN A 138 -7.33 -11.53 -6.23
CA GLN A 138 -8.29 -11.11 -7.27
C GLN A 138 -7.76 -9.88 -8.00
N ARG A 139 -7.30 -8.86 -7.26
CA ARG A 139 -6.71 -7.65 -7.84
C ARG A 139 -5.52 -7.19 -7.04
N TRP A 140 -4.42 -6.96 -7.74
CA TRP A 140 -3.28 -6.29 -7.17
C TRP A 140 -3.22 -4.84 -7.63
N GLN A 141 -2.67 -3.98 -6.79
CA GLN A 141 -2.30 -2.62 -7.17
C GLN A 141 -0.78 -2.53 -7.18
N MET A 142 -0.25 -1.78 -8.12
CA MET A 142 1.18 -1.47 -8.15
C MET A 142 1.40 0.00 -8.44
N ASP A 143 2.45 0.53 -7.81
CA ASP A 143 2.82 1.92 -7.94
C ASP A 143 4.32 2.09 -7.65
N ALA A 144 4.93 3.09 -8.27
CA ALA A 144 6.34 3.44 -8.07
C ALA A 144 6.49 4.62 -7.13
N SER A 145 7.52 4.57 -6.29
CA SER A 145 7.99 5.75 -5.55
C SER A 145 9.38 6.11 -6.03
N GLU A 146 9.55 7.38 -6.33
CA GLU A 146 10.76 7.94 -6.93
C GLU A 146 11.57 8.75 -5.92
N ASP A 147 12.79 9.05 -6.32
CA ASP A 147 13.67 10.02 -5.66
C ASP A 147 13.96 9.70 -4.18
N LEU A 148 13.97 8.41 -3.84
CA LEU A 148 14.25 7.93 -2.50
C LEU A 148 15.74 8.05 -2.23
N ARG A 149 16.10 8.87 -1.25
CA ARG A 149 17.49 9.12 -0.87
C ARG A 149 17.99 8.02 0.05
N LEU A 150 19.15 7.43 -0.26
CA LEU A 150 19.92 6.58 0.66
C LEU A 150 20.83 7.42 1.56
N LYS A 151 21.54 6.76 2.47
CA LYS A 151 22.58 7.38 3.29
C LYS A 151 23.75 7.80 2.39
N GLY A 152 23.72 9.04 1.92
CA GLY A 152 24.70 9.56 0.94
C GLY A 152 24.02 10.18 -0.27
N PRO A 153 24.72 10.35 -1.39
CA PRO A 153 24.21 11.03 -2.57
C PRO A 153 23.30 10.14 -3.44
N GLN A 154 23.37 8.83 -3.26
CA GLN A 154 22.63 7.88 -4.10
C GLN A 154 21.12 8.02 -3.91
N ARG A 155 20.39 8.03 -5.02
CA ARG A 155 18.94 8.02 -5.07
C ARG A 155 18.47 6.78 -5.81
N VAL A 156 17.35 6.25 -5.35
CA VAL A 156 16.74 5.03 -5.89
C VAL A 156 15.26 5.26 -6.08
N CYS A 157 14.62 4.39 -6.84
CA CYS A 157 13.18 4.24 -6.86
C CYS A 157 12.80 2.80 -6.55
N TRP A 158 11.55 2.56 -6.25
CA TRP A 158 11.03 1.21 -6.10
C TRP A 158 9.64 1.05 -6.71
N LEU A 159 9.32 -0.15 -7.12
CA LEU A 159 7.98 -0.60 -7.46
C LEU A 159 7.41 -1.40 -6.29
N ARG A 160 6.25 -1.01 -5.80
CA ARG A 160 5.52 -1.75 -4.76
C ARG A 160 4.29 -2.41 -5.35
N VAL A 161 4.12 -3.69 -5.02
CA VAL A 161 2.94 -4.48 -5.37
C VAL A 161 2.20 -4.85 -4.10
N VAL A 162 0.91 -4.58 -4.06
CA VAL A 162 0.03 -4.87 -2.91
C VAL A 162 -1.20 -5.63 -3.35
N ASP A 163 -1.69 -6.51 -2.49
CA ASP A 163 -2.99 -7.14 -2.64
C ASP A 163 -4.10 -6.15 -2.23
N GLU A 164 -5.02 -5.86 -3.13
CA GLU A 164 -6.06 -4.84 -2.90
C GLU A 164 -7.06 -5.25 -1.82
N CYS A 165 -7.40 -6.52 -1.72
CA CYS A 165 -8.35 -7.03 -0.73
C CYS A 165 -7.83 -6.91 0.69
N SER A 166 -6.66 -7.47 0.95
CA SER A 166 -6.06 -7.54 2.29
C SER A 166 -5.22 -6.32 2.65
N GLY A 167 -4.76 -5.56 1.66
CA GLY A 167 -3.77 -4.51 1.83
C GLY A 167 -2.38 -5.06 2.21
N ALA A 168 -2.12 -6.33 1.92
CA ALA A 168 -0.84 -6.97 2.17
C ALA A 168 0.24 -6.45 1.20
N PHE A 169 1.41 -6.16 1.73
CA PHE A 169 2.59 -5.85 0.92
C PHE A 169 3.12 -7.16 0.34
N LEU A 170 2.94 -7.36 -0.96
CA LEU A 170 3.42 -8.58 -1.61
C LEU A 170 4.91 -8.50 -1.87
N LYS A 171 5.36 -7.43 -2.51
CA LYS A 171 6.78 -7.20 -2.79
C LYS A 171 7.04 -5.74 -3.10
N THR A 172 8.19 -5.25 -2.64
CA THR A 172 8.83 -4.03 -3.11
C THR A 172 10.09 -4.43 -3.86
N VAL A 173 10.27 -3.94 -5.07
CA VAL A 173 11.48 -4.14 -5.88
C VAL A 173 12.19 -2.81 -5.99
N VAL A 174 13.44 -2.73 -5.52
CA VAL A 174 14.24 -1.51 -5.50
C VAL A 174 15.14 -1.45 -6.75
N PHE A 175 15.19 -0.29 -7.40
CA PHE A 175 15.96 -0.05 -8.62
C PHE A 175 17.00 1.06 -8.43
N ALA A 176 18.17 0.88 -9.06
CA ALA A 176 19.28 1.84 -9.02
C ALA A 176 19.06 3.04 -9.94
N ALA A 177 17.87 3.62 -9.91
CA ALA A 177 17.48 4.81 -10.68
C ALA A 177 16.74 5.78 -9.77
N ALA A 178 17.00 7.08 -9.89
CA ALA A 178 16.30 8.12 -9.12
C ALA A 178 14.87 8.31 -9.60
N ARG A 179 14.65 8.22 -10.91
CA ARG A 179 13.36 8.41 -11.57
C ARG A 179 12.85 7.10 -12.15
N TRP A 180 11.55 6.87 -12.03
CA TRP A 180 10.89 5.67 -12.50
C TRP A 180 10.98 5.52 -14.03
N GLU A 181 10.87 6.59 -14.77
CA GLU A 181 11.01 6.63 -16.22
C GLU A 181 12.40 6.21 -16.73
N HIS A 182 13.43 6.24 -15.86
CA HIS A 182 14.77 5.79 -16.17
C HIS A 182 15.03 4.31 -15.85
N VAL A 183 14.09 3.64 -15.21
CA VAL A 183 14.20 2.19 -14.97
C VAL A 183 13.98 1.46 -16.29
N ASP A 184 14.93 0.60 -16.65
CA ASP A 184 14.78 -0.22 -17.84
C ASP A 184 13.60 -1.18 -17.70
N ARG A 185 12.76 -1.26 -18.75
CA ARG A 185 11.55 -2.09 -18.74
C ARG A 185 11.84 -3.59 -18.55
N HIS A 186 13.01 -4.08 -18.95
CA HIS A 186 13.40 -5.47 -18.67
C HIS A 186 13.69 -5.67 -17.18
N GLN A 187 14.24 -4.68 -16.49
CA GLN A 187 14.41 -4.73 -15.04
C GLN A 187 13.06 -4.74 -14.33
N ILE A 188 12.08 -3.95 -14.80
CA ILE A 188 10.71 -3.97 -14.27
C ILE A 188 10.06 -5.35 -14.50
N GLN A 189 10.17 -5.88 -15.71
CA GLN A 189 9.67 -7.21 -16.05
C GLN A 189 10.30 -8.30 -15.16
N GLU A 190 11.60 -8.24 -14.94
CA GLU A 190 12.31 -9.17 -14.07
C GLU A 190 11.87 -9.04 -12.60
N GLY A 191 11.68 -7.81 -12.11
CA GLY A 191 11.11 -7.56 -10.79
C GLY A 191 9.71 -8.17 -10.64
N LEU A 192 8.83 -8.00 -11.63
CA LEU A 192 7.50 -8.61 -11.61
C LEU A 192 7.56 -10.14 -11.68
N ARG A 193 8.51 -10.72 -12.42
CA ARG A 193 8.73 -12.17 -12.42
C ARG A 193 9.11 -12.71 -11.04
N GLN A 194 9.87 -11.95 -10.26
CA GLN A 194 10.17 -12.31 -8.87
C GLN A 194 8.90 -12.27 -8.00
N VAL A 195 8.04 -11.24 -8.18
CA VAL A 195 6.74 -11.18 -7.51
C VAL A 195 5.90 -12.40 -7.84
N PHE A 196 5.78 -12.73 -9.13
CA PHE A 196 5.00 -13.88 -9.60
C PHE A 196 5.55 -15.22 -9.13
N ALA A 197 6.87 -15.36 -9.02
CA ALA A 197 7.51 -16.58 -8.51
C ALA A 197 7.14 -16.81 -7.03
N GLY A 198 7.00 -15.76 -6.23
CA GLY A 198 6.60 -15.85 -4.82
C GLY A 198 5.10 -16.00 -4.59
N TRP A 199 4.28 -15.34 -5.41
CA TRP A 199 2.85 -15.16 -5.13
C TRP A 199 1.92 -15.72 -6.20
N GLY A 200 2.44 -16.20 -7.33
CA GLY A 200 1.64 -16.59 -8.50
C GLY A 200 1.15 -15.36 -9.27
N LEU A 201 0.15 -15.58 -10.15
CA LEU A 201 -0.43 -14.55 -10.98
C LEU A 201 -1.77 -14.10 -10.39
N PRO A 202 -2.04 -12.78 -10.27
CA PRO A 202 -3.36 -12.26 -9.93
C PRO A 202 -4.33 -12.43 -11.09
N GLU A 203 -5.61 -12.18 -10.86
CA GLU A 203 -6.59 -12.08 -11.93
C GLU A 203 -6.49 -10.73 -12.64
N GLN A 204 -6.30 -9.66 -11.86
CA GLN A 204 -6.27 -8.28 -12.35
C GLN A 204 -5.08 -7.52 -11.78
N PHE A 205 -4.55 -6.59 -12.56
CA PHE A 205 -3.69 -5.50 -12.09
C PHE A 205 -4.39 -4.17 -12.25
N ARG A 206 -4.47 -3.38 -11.18
CA ARG A 206 -4.86 -1.98 -11.23
C ARG A 206 -3.62 -1.11 -11.24
N VAL A 207 -3.51 -0.25 -12.26
CA VAL A 207 -2.37 0.61 -12.51
C VAL A 207 -2.81 2.01 -12.91
N ASP A 208 -1.93 2.97 -12.75
CA ASP A 208 -2.10 4.30 -13.33
C ASP A 208 -1.87 4.27 -14.87
N ASN A 209 -2.01 5.45 -15.49
CA ASN A 209 -1.75 5.61 -16.93
C ASN A 209 -0.30 6.05 -17.20
N GLY A 210 0.60 5.92 -16.24
CA GLY A 210 2.01 6.26 -16.37
C GLY A 210 2.85 5.16 -17.03
N TYR A 211 4.12 5.49 -17.25
CA TYR A 211 5.11 4.51 -17.71
C TYR A 211 5.27 3.37 -16.70
N PRO A 212 5.41 2.10 -17.13
CA PRO A 212 5.38 1.56 -18.49
C PRO A 212 4.00 0.99 -18.90
N TRP A 213 2.95 1.24 -18.12
CA TRP A 213 1.60 0.66 -18.29
C TRP A 213 0.64 1.57 -19.03
N GLY A 214 0.99 2.85 -19.19
CA GLY A 214 0.10 3.87 -19.69
C GLY A 214 -0.35 3.65 -21.11
N SER A 215 -1.65 3.89 -21.36
CA SER A 215 -2.21 3.78 -22.68
C SER A 215 -3.48 4.60 -22.89
N THR A 216 -3.61 5.78 -22.27
CA THR A 216 -4.79 6.61 -22.50
C THR A 216 -4.92 7.00 -23.97
N GLY A 217 -5.94 6.48 -24.64
CA GLY A 217 -6.22 6.76 -26.07
C GLY A 217 -5.25 6.09 -27.05
N GLU A 218 -4.45 5.14 -26.58
CA GLU A 218 -3.46 4.40 -27.37
C GLU A 218 -3.69 2.89 -27.23
N PHE A 219 -3.03 2.11 -28.09
CA PHE A 219 -2.94 0.66 -27.87
C PHE A 219 -2.13 0.36 -26.61
N PRO A 220 -2.45 -0.74 -25.88
CA PRO A 220 -1.71 -1.13 -24.68
C PRO A 220 -0.21 -1.25 -24.96
N PRO A 221 0.68 -0.71 -24.10
CA PRO A 221 2.12 -0.81 -24.29
C PRO A 221 2.62 -2.24 -24.08
N GLU A 222 3.84 -2.54 -24.55
CA GLU A 222 4.44 -3.89 -24.54
C GLU A 222 4.37 -4.58 -23.18
N MET A 223 4.58 -3.83 -22.09
CA MET A 223 4.53 -4.36 -20.72
C MET A 223 3.10 -4.82 -20.37
N ALA A 224 2.09 -4.03 -20.74
CA ALA A 224 0.69 -4.42 -20.54
C ALA A 224 0.32 -5.63 -21.43
N LEU A 225 0.78 -5.69 -22.67
CA LEU A 225 0.57 -6.85 -23.57
C LEU A 225 1.19 -8.13 -22.97
N TRP A 226 2.39 -8.03 -22.38
CA TRP A 226 3.01 -9.15 -21.69
C TRP A 226 2.15 -9.67 -20.52
N LEU A 227 1.62 -8.77 -19.68
CA LEU A 227 0.75 -9.14 -18.56
C LEU A 227 -0.58 -9.73 -19.05
N ILE A 228 -1.19 -9.14 -20.08
CA ILE A 228 -2.44 -9.65 -20.70
C ILE A 228 -2.25 -11.07 -21.22
N GLY A 229 -1.16 -11.34 -21.92
CA GLY A 229 -0.87 -12.68 -22.41
C GLY A 229 -0.65 -13.71 -21.32
N LEU A 230 -0.19 -13.29 -20.12
CA LEU A 230 -0.18 -14.12 -18.91
C LEU A 230 -1.59 -14.32 -18.31
N GLY A 231 -2.61 -13.76 -18.94
CA GLY A 231 -4.00 -13.82 -18.50
C GLY A 231 -4.31 -12.94 -17.30
N ILE A 232 -3.58 -11.84 -17.15
CA ILE A 232 -3.85 -10.81 -16.15
C ILE A 232 -4.65 -9.70 -16.83
N GLU A 233 -5.82 -9.39 -16.32
CA GLU A 233 -6.63 -8.27 -16.80
C GLU A 233 -6.02 -6.95 -16.30
N MET A 234 -5.80 -6.03 -17.22
CA MET A 234 -5.31 -4.69 -16.88
C MET A 234 -6.48 -3.74 -16.60
N VAL A 235 -6.49 -3.15 -15.41
CA VAL A 235 -7.49 -2.16 -14.97
C VAL A 235 -6.81 -0.82 -14.83
N TRP A 236 -6.90 0.02 -15.88
CA TRP A 236 -6.36 1.37 -15.82
C TRP A 236 -7.26 2.29 -15.02
N ILE A 237 -6.66 3.11 -14.18
CA ILE A 237 -7.36 4.10 -13.38
C ILE A 237 -7.81 5.23 -14.32
N PRO A 238 -9.10 5.61 -14.31
CA PRO A 238 -9.57 6.75 -15.07
C PRO A 238 -8.81 8.03 -14.69
N PRO A 239 -8.55 8.94 -15.64
CA PRO A 239 -7.95 10.24 -15.35
C PRO A 239 -8.68 10.96 -14.21
N ALA A 240 -7.94 11.66 -13.36
CA ALA A 240 -8.46 12.40 -12.20
C ALA A 240 -9.20 11.56 -11.13
N CYS A 241 -8.94 10.25 -11.05
CA CYS A 241 -9.51 9.35 -10.06
C CYS A 241 -8.43 8.71 -9.14
N PRO A 242 -7.55 9.48 -8.47
CA PRO A 242 -6.44 8.93 -7.67
C PRO A 242 -6.94 8.03 -6.53
N GLN A 243 -8.14 8.28 -5.99
CA GLN A 243 -8.74 7.46 -4.93
C GLN A 243 -8.84 5.97 -5.28
N GLN A 244 -8.79 5.61 -6.56
CA GLN A 244 -8.81 4.20 -6.99
C GLN A 244 -7.49 3.49 -6.69
N ASN A 245 -6.38 4.22 -6.51
CA ASN A 245 -5.07 3.68 -6.15
C ASN A 245 -4.75 3.78 -4.64
N GLY A 246 -5.73 4.17 -3.84
CA GLY A 246 -5.54 4.50 -2.42
C GLY A 246 -5.01 3.36 -1.54
N VAL A 247 -5.04 2.09 -1.98
CA VAL A 247 -4.44 0.99 -1.20
C VAL A 247 -2.92 1.01 -1.35
N VAL A 248 -2.41 1.09 -2.58
CA VAL A 248 -0.96 1.14 -2.81
C VAL A 248 -0.35 2.48 -2.39
N GLU A 249 -1.06 3.60 -2.57
CA GLU A 249 -0.59 4.92 -2.09
C GLU A 249 -0.38 4.92 -0.56
N ARG A 250 -1.33 4.37 0.19
CA ARG A 250 -1.18 4.21 1.64
C ARG A 250 -0.03 3.26 1.98
N ALA A 251 0.14 2.19 1.22
CA ALA A 251 1.24 1.25 1.37
C ALA A 251 2.60 1.92 1.09
N GLN A 252 2.67 2.82 0.09
CA GLN A 252 3.86 3.61 -0.20
C GLN A 252 4.27 4.46 1.00
N GLY A 253 3.35 5.28 1.54
CA GLY A 253 3.64 6.12 2.70
C GLY A 253 4.04 5.31 3.93
N THR A 254 3.36 4.19 4.22
CA THR A 254 3.71 3.30 5.32
C THR A 254 5.09 2.68 5.10
N GLY A 255 5.34 2.15 3.91
CA GLY A 255 6.59 1.49 3.60
C GLY A 255 7.81 2.42 3.63
N GLN A 256 7.68 3.65 3.12
CA GLN A 256 8.74 4.65 3.22
C GLN A 256 9.06 5.01 4.67
N ASN A 257 8.03 5.17 5.49
CA ASN A 257 8.19 5.47 6.91
C ASN A 257 8.87 4.32 7.67
N TRP A 258 8.52 3.08 7.34
CA TRP A 258 9.10 1.91 8.03
C TRP A 258 10.51 1.58 7.53
N ALA A 259 10.72 1.58 6.23
CA ALA A 259 12.01 1.25 5.64
C ALA A 259 13.07 2.35 5.86
N ALA A 260 12.63 3.61 6.01
CA ALA A 260 13.50 4.76 6.20
C ALA A 260 14.72 4.72 5.24
N PRO A 261 14.55 4.82 3.92
CA PRO A 261 15.62 4.62 2.93
C PRO A 261 16.89 5.44 3.21
N GLN A 262 16.73 6.64 3.77
CA GLN A 262 17.83 7.55 4.12
C GLN A 262 18.77 6.99 5.20
N THR A 263 18.43 5.92 5.87
CA THR A 263 19.29 5.23 6.85
C THR A 263 20.03 4.03 6.27
N CYS A 264 19.67 3.59 5.06
CA CYS A 264 20.33 2.48 4.36
C CYS A 264 21.57 2.94 3.60
N GLY A 265 22.66 2.22 3.72
CA GLY A 265 23.95 2.54 3.07
C GLY A 265 23.95 2.25 1.57
N HIS A 266 23.20 1.23 1.14
CA HIS A 266 23.18 0.80 -0.27
C HIS A 266 21.85 0.10 -0.62
N LEU A 267 21.62 -0.08 -1.92
CA LEU A 267 20.38 -0.65 -2.47
C LEU A 267 20.03 -2.03 -1.92
N ALA A 268 21.00 -2.92 -1.78
CA ALA A 268 20.76 -4.28 -1.29
C ALA A 268 20.28 -4.28 0.18
N GLU A 269 20.81 -3.41 1.02
CA GLU A 269 20.34 -3.22 2.40
C GLU A 269 18.88 -2.75 2.42
N LEU A 270 18.53 -1.76 1.57
CA LEU A 270 17.15 -1.29 1.47
C LEU A 270 16.22 -2.41 0.99
N GLN A 271 16.64 -3.21 0.00
CA GLN A 271 15.85 -4.35 -0.49
C GLN A 271 15.61 -5.37 0.62
N GLN A 272 16.64 -5.78 1.34
CA GLN A 272 16.54 -6.73 2.46
C GLN A 272 15.60 -6.19 3.55
N ARG A 273 15.72 -4.91 3.90
CA ARG A 273 14.85 -4.25 4.87
C ARG A 273 13.38 -4.22 4.41
N CYS A 274 13.13 -3.94 3.13
CA CYS A 274 11.79 -4.02 2.58
C CYS A 274 11.21 -5.43 2.69
N ASP A 275 11.99 -6.46 2.33
CA ASP A 275 11.55 -7.85 2.39
C ASP A 275 11.16 -8.29 3.81
N GLU A 276 11.93 -7.89 4.81
CA GLU A 276 11.65 -8.17 6.20
C GLU A 276 10.40 -7.43 6.71
N LEU A 277 10.28 -6.14 6.42
CA LEU A 277 9.14 -5.33 6.83
C LEU A 277 7.83 -5.79 6.18
N GLU A 278 7.87 -6.24 4.93
CA GLU A 278 6.74 -6.83 4.23
C GLU A 278 6.28 -8.13 4.90
N ARG A 279 7.21 -8.99 5.27
CA ARG A 279 6.93 -10.21 6.02
C ARG A 279 6.27 -9.88 7.36
N ARG A 280 6.84 -8.96 8.15
CA ARG A 280 6.27 -8.49 9.41
C ARG A 280 4.86 -7.92 9.21
N GLN A 281 4.63 -7.13 8.17
CA GLN A 281 3.33 -6.52 7.86
C GLN A 281 2.25 -7.58 7.59
N ARG A 282 2.58 -8.64 6.88
CA ARG A 282 1.65 -9.71 6.55
C ARG A 282 1.39 -10.64 7.73
N GLU A 283 2.45 -11.07 8.39
CA GLU A 283 2.44 -12.22 9.30
C GLU A 283 2.20 -11.84 10.75
N ARG A 284 2.63 -10.64 11.17
CA ARG A 284 2.64 -10.27 12.60
C ARG A 284 1.96 -8.94 12.90
N TYR A 285 1.98 -7.97 11.96
CA TYR A 285 1.46 -6.65 12.25
C TYR A 285 -0.07 -6.67 12.43
N PRO A 286 -0.62 -6.18 13.56
CA PRO A 286 -2.05 -6.18 13.84
C PRO A 286 -2.86 -5.47 12.76
N TYR A 287 -3.88 -6.13 12.25
CA TYR A 287 -4.74 -5.62 11.18
C TYR A 287 -6.20 -5.49 11.62
N ARG A 288 -6.85 -6.59 12.00
CA ARG A 288 -8.23 -6.62 12.51
C ARG A 288 -8.29 -7.43 13.79
N ASP A 289 -8.89 -6.88 14.83
CA ASP A 289 -9.07 -7.55 16.12
C ASP A 289 -7.77 -8.13 16.69
N GLY A 290 -6.66 -7.41 16.50
CA GLY A 290 -5.33 -7.84 16.94
C GLY A 290 -4.70 -8.96 16.11
N ARG A 291 -5.40 -9.51 15.11
CA ARG A 291 -4.90 -10.56 14.22
C ARG A 291 -4.10 -9.97 13.07
N SER A 292 -3.15 -10.72 12.56
CA SER A 292 -2.38 -10.37 11.36
C SER A 292 -3.22 -10.46 10.08
N ARG A 293 -2.68 -9.98 8.96
CA ARG A 293 -3.34 -10.19 7.65
C ARG A 293 -3.39 -11.65 7.26
N TRP A 294 -2.38 -12.39 7.61
CA TRP A 294 -2.30 -13.83 7.34
C TRP A 294 -3.42 -14.60 8.05
N ASP A 295 -3.68 -14.24 9.31
CA ASP A 295 -4.76 -14.87 10.10
C ASP A 295 -6.16 -14.49 9.59
N VAL A 296 -6.32 -13.23 9.16
CA VAL A 296 -7.62 -12.73 8.65
C VAL A 296 -7.92 -13.24 7.24
N TYR A 297 -6.88 -13.48 6.44
CA TYR A 297 -6.99 -13.95 5.06
C TYR A 297 -6.16 -15.23 4.84
N PRO A 298 -6.64 -16.41 5.27
CA PRO A 298 -5.87 -17.65 5.17
C PRO A 298 -5.48 -18.06 3.76
N THR A 299 -6.19 -17.56 2.74
CA THR A 299 -5.87 -17.82 1.33
C THR A 299 -4.81 -16.88 0.76
N LEU A 300 -4.37 -15.88 1.52
CA LEU A 300 -3.37 -14.91 1.05
C LEU A 300 -2.03 -15.56 0.68
N HIS A 301 -1.64 -16.63 1.35
CA HIS A 301 -0.41 -17.38 1.06
C HIS A 301 -0.57 -18.48 0.00
N GLN A 302 -1.77 -18.61 -0.57
CA GLN A 302 -2.07 -19.58 -1.62
C GLN A 302 -2.12 -18.87 -2.98
N ALA A 303 -1.19 -19.20 -3.86
CA ALA A 303 -1.19 -18.64 -5.20
C ALA A 303 -2.51 -18.97 -5.93
N CYS A 304 -3.24 -17.96 -6.40
CA CYS A 304 -4.45 -18.14 -7.19
C CYS A 304 -4.17 -18.93 -8.47
N ARG A 305 -3.13 -18.52 -9.19
CA ARG A 305 -2.62 -19.19 -10.39
C ARG A 305 -1.10 -19.36 -10.25
N LYS A 306 -0.62 -20.59 -10.30
CA LYS A 306 0.82 -20.88 -10.19
C LYS A 306 1.60 -20.27 -11.36
N TYR A 307 2.71 -19.61 -11.05
CA TYR A 307 3.64 -19.11 -12.04
C TYR A 307 4.94 -19.91 -12.01
N ARG A 308 5.45 -20.25 -13.18
CA ARG A 308 6.76 -20.88 -13.36
C ARG A 308 7.50 -20.18 -14.48
N ARG A 309 8.60 -19.51 -14.19
CA ARG A 309 9.39 -18.78 -15.17
C ARG A 309 9.76 -19.63 -16.40
N ARG A 310 10.15 -20.88 -16.19
CA ARG A 310 10.50 -21.79 -17.28
C ARG A 310 9.34 -22.10 -18.22
N ALA A 311 8.12 -22.02 -17.74
CA ALA A 311 6.90 -22.25 -18.49
C ALA A 311 6.22 -20.95 -18.96
N GLU A 312 6.78 -19.78 -18.66
CA GLU A 312 6.16 -18.48 -18.98
C GLU A 312 5.78 -18.39 -20.46
N ARG A 313 6.74 -18.67 -21.34
CA ARG A 313 6.51 -18.54 -22.79
C ARG A 313 5.50 -19.55 -23.35
N SER A 314 5.46 -20.76 -22.82
CA SER A 314 4.50 -21.79 -23.23
C SER A 314 3.11 -21.59 -22.63
N ALA A 315 3.01 -20.93 -21.50
CA ALA A 315 1.75 -20.58 -20.83
C ALA A 315 1.20 -19.22 -21.29
N TRP A 316 2.00 -18.44 -22.01
CA TRP A 316 1.62 -17.12 -22.51
C TRP A 316 0.75 -17.26 -23.75
N ASP A 317 -0.42 -16.59 -23.75
CA ASP A 317 -1.46 -16.75 -24.74
C ASP A 317 -1.61 -15.49 -25.60
N VAL A 318 -1.21 -15.58 -26.86
CA VAL A 318 -1.29 -14.48 -27.82
C VAL A 318 -2.74 -14.10 -28.15
N SER A 319 -3.68 -15.05 -28.10
CA SER A 319 -5.08 -14.79 -28.43
C SER A 319 -5.73 -13.80 -27.47
N LYS A 320 -5.32 -13.82 -26.20
CA LYS A 320 -5.74 -12.83 -25.20
C LYS A 320 -5.25 -11.43 -25.54
N VAL A 321 -4.06 -11.32 -26.09
CA VAL A 321 -3.50 -10.05 -26.55
C VAL A 321 -4.29 -9.51 -27.73
N TRP A 322 -4.56 -10.35 -28.71
CA TRP A 322 -5.36 -9.92 -29.86
C TRP A 322 -6.76 -9.50 -29.45
N ALA A 323 -7.42 -10.28 -28.60
CA ALA A 323 -8.75 -9.95 -28.07
C ALA A 323 -8.73 -8.61 -27.29
N ALA A 324 -7.70 -8.34 -26.50
CA ALA A 324 -7.57 -7.09 -25.76
C ALA A 324 -7.30 -5.89 -26.69
N VAL A 325 -6.39 -6.04 -27.66
CA VAL A 325 -6.05 -4.97 -28.62
C VAL A 325 -7.25 -4.66 -29.53
N ALA A 326 -8.03 -5.66 -29.93
CA ALA A 326 -9.21 -5.49 -30.76
C ALA A 326 -10.33 -4.66 -30.11
N GLN A 327 -10.30 -4.48 -28.79
CA GLN A 327 -11.24 -3.61 -28.07
C GLN A 327 -10.91 -2.11 -28.26
N HIS A 328 -9.77 -1.78 -28.85
CA HIS A 328 -9.30 -0.41 -29.03
C HIS A 328 -9.40 0.01 -30.50
N VAL A 329 -9.95 1.20 -30.71
CA VAL A 329 -9.88 1.92 -31.98
C VAL A 329 -9.08 3.19 -31.77
N VAL A 330 -7.94 3.33 -32.45
CA VAL A 330 -7.02 4.43 -32.19
C VAL A 330 -6.94 5.34 -33.40
N LYS A 331 -7.16 6.64 -33.18
CA LYS A 331 -7.06 7.68 -34.21
C LYS A 331 -5.59 7.98 -34.51
N ARG A 332 -5.20 7.95 -35.78
CA ARG A 332 -3.85 8.30 -36.24
C ARG A 332 -3.92 9.32 -37.35
N ARG A 333 -2.89 10.12 -37.47
CA ARG A 333 -2.73 11.01 -38.65
C ARG A 333 -1.73 10.38 -39.62
N VAL A 334 -2.11 10.34 -40.92
CA VAL A 334 -1.24 9.85 -41.96
C VAL A 334 -0.14 10.89 -42.21
N ASP A 335 1.11 10.46 -42.21
CA ASP A 335 2.28 11.31 -42.40
C ASP A 335 2.51 11.70 -43.90
N CYS A 336 3.56 12.51 -44.14
CA CYS A 336 3.90 12.98 -45.49
C CYS A 336 4.30 11.85 -46.45
N THR A 337 4.59 10.64 -45.98
CA THR A 337 4.89 9.46 -46.81
C THR A 337 3.66 8.63 -47.12
N GLY A 338 2.50 9.00 -46.58
CA GLY A 338 1.26 8.22 -46.71
C GLY A 338 1.15 7.08 -45.70
N SER A 339 1.86 7.17 -44.60
CA SER A 339 2.00 6.10 -43.61
C SER A 339 1.56 6.51 -42.22
N VAL A 340 1.35 5.52 -41.35
CA VAL A 340 1.09 5.64 -39.91
C VAL A 340 2.08 4.81 -39.14
N SER A 341 2.49 5.26 -37.97
CA SER A 341 3.34 4.48 -37.10
C SER A 341 2.50 3.74 -36.04
N LEU A 342 2.68 2.40 -35.96
CA LEU A 342 2.14 1.53 -34.91
C LEU A 342 3.29 0.77 -34.27
N TYR A 343 3.40 0.83 -32.92
CA TYR A 343 4.52 0.20 -32.20
C TYR A 343 5.88 0.48 -32.84
N HIS A 344 6.10 1.74 -33.26
CA HIS A 344 7.29 2.20 -34.02
C HIS A 344 7.54 1.51 -35.36
N ARG A 345 6.54 0.85 -35.92
CA ARG A 345 6.55 0.31 -37.28
C ARG A 345 5.73 1.18 -38.22
N THR A 346 6.29 1.49 -39.34
CA THR A 346 5.61 2.26 -40.38
C THR A 346 4.68 1.36 -41.17
N ARG A 347 3.40 1.74 -41.29
CA ARG A 347 2.38 1.05 -42.07
C ARG A 347 1.84 1.99 -43.13
N TYR A 348 2.02 1.63 -44.38
CA TYR A 348 1.57 2.45 -45.49
C TYR A 348 0.06 2.36 -45.69
N VAL A 349 -0.63 3.50 -45.66
CA VAL A 349 -2.08 3.60 -45.84
C VAL A 349 -2.43 4.08 -47.24
N GLY A 350 -1.67 5.06 -47.78
CA GLY A 350 -1.86 5.59 -49.13
C GLY A 350 -1.62 7.10 -49.20
N LYS A 351 -1.01 7.55 -50.31
CA LYS A 351 -0.77 8.98 -50.60
C LYS A 351 -2.04 9.85 -50.59
N PRO A 352 -3.23 9.40 -51.07
CA PRO A 352 -4.47 10.19 -51.06
C PRO A 352 -4.94 10.55 -49.63
N HIS A 353 -4.40 9.90 -48.60
CA HIS A 353 -4.78 10.08 -47.22
C HIS A 353 -3.79 10.94 -46.41
N ILE A 354 -2.73 11.45 -47.03
CA ILE A 354 -1.73 12.32 -46.40
C ILE A 354 -2.42 13.47 -45.65
N GLY A 355 -2.03 13.67 -44.37
CA GLY A 355 -2.57 14.70 -43.49
C GLY A 355 -3.97 14.41 -42.91
N LYS A 356 -4.67 13.39 -43.41
CA LYS A 356 -5.99 12.98 -42.94
C LYS A 356 -5.87 12.10 -41.69
N ALA A 357 -6.93 12.07 -40.90
CA ALA A 357 -7.08 11.13 -39.78
C ALA A 357 -7.56 9.77 -40.34
N VAL A 358 -7.01 8.71 -39.77
CA VAL A 358 -7.47 7.33 -39.98
C VAL A 358 -7.67 6.65 -38.64
N TYR A 359 -8.57 5.71 -38.60
CA TYR A 359 -8.89 4.90 -37.43
C TYR A 359 -8.28 3.51 -37.62
N VAL A 360 -7.53 3.08 -36.60
CA VAL A 360 -6.83 1.81 -36.63
C VAL A 360 -7.42 0.90 -35.57
N SER A 361 -7.75 -0.32 -35.96
CA SER A 361 -8.21 -1.41 -35.11
C SER A 361 -7.50 -2.71 -35.49
N LEU A 362 -7.61 -3.72 -34.62
CA LEU A 362 -7.12 -5.06 -34.90
C LEU A 362 -8.30 -6.00 -35.17
N ASP A 363 -8.25 -6.74 -36.29
CA ASP A 363 -9.12 -7.90 -36.47
C ASP A 363 -8.49 -9.12 -35.77
N PRO A 364 -9.13 -9.66 -34.71
CA PRO A 364 -8.56 -10.76 -33.92
C PRO A 364 -8.69 -12.13 -34.61
N SER A 365 -9.53 -12.26 -35.64
CA SER A 365 -9.76 -13.53 -36.37
C SER A 365 -8.57 -13.95 -37.22
N GLY A 366 -7.83 -12.95 -37.73
CA GLY A 366 -6.51 -13.16 -38.31
C GLY A 366 -5.70 -11.91 -38.00
N PRO A 367 -4.72 -11.92 -37.09
CA PRO A 367 -4.15 -10.71 -36.49
C PRO A 367 -3.71 -9.70 -37.52
N THR A 368 -4.66 -8.86 -37.93
CA THR A 368 -4.56 -7.91 -39.05
C THR A 368 -4.95 -6.52 -38.58
N TRP A 369 -4.06 -5.56 -38.81
CA TRP A 369 -4.38 -4.16 -38.63
C TRP A 369 -5.30 -3.68 -39.73
N VAL A 370 -6.43 -3.12 -39.38
CA VAL A 370 -7.42 -2.51 -40.26
C VAL A 370 -7.33 -1.00 -40.14
N PHE A 371 -7.16 -0.31 -41.27
CA PHE A 371 -7.15 1.16 -41.33
C PHE A 371 -8.41 1.61 -42.03
N ALA A 372 -9.22 2.43 -41.37
CA ALA A 372 -10.47 2.95 -41.89
C ALA A 372 -10.49 4.49 -41.90
N ASP A 373 -11.31 5.06 -42.79
CA ASP A 373 -11.60 6.49 -42.77
C ASP A 373 -12.62 6.87 -41.65
N GLU A 374 -12.98 8.15 -41.59
CA GLU A 374 -13.95 8.65 -40.61
C GLU A 374 -15.37 8.10 -40.82
N ALA A 375 -15.69 7.67 -42.05
CA ALA A 375 -16.97 7.05 -42.38
C ALA A 375 -17.00 5.54 -42.09
N GLY A 376 -15.85 4.96 -41.66
CA GLY A 376 -15.72 3.53 -41.41
C GLY A 376 -15.36 2.69 -42.62
N ASN A 377 -15.09 3.32 -43.79
CA ASN A 377 -14.66 2.57 -44.99
C ASN A 377 -13.23 2.08 -44.79
N GLU A 378 -13.00 0.80 -45.07
CA GLU A 378 -11.67 0.21 -45.02
C GLU A 378 -10.78 0.79 -46.14
N LEU A 379 -9.62 1.30 -45.73
CA LEU A 379 -8.64 1.88 -46.64
C LEU A 379 -7.50 0.89 -46.98
N ARG A 380 -7.05 0.16 -45.94
CA ARG A 380 -5.93 -0.79 -46.07
C ARG A 380 -5.89 -1.73 -44.89
N THR A 381 -5.32 -2.92 -45.10
CA THR A 381 -4.99 -3.88 -44.06
C THR A 381 -3.50 -4.23 -44.07
N HIS A 382 -2.97 -4.61 -42.91
CA HIS A 382 -1.61 -5.10 -42.75
C HIS A 382 -1.58 -6.21 -41.68
N ALA A 383 -0.76 -7.24 -41.91
CA ALA A 383 -0.54 -8.25 -40.90
C ALA A 383 0.06 -7.62 -39.63
N ALA A 384 -0.45 -8.00 -38.44
CA ALA A 384 0.05 -7.56 -37.15
C ALA A 384 1.21 -8.47 -36.68
N ASP A 385 2.25 -8.57 -37.49
CA ASP A 385 3.41 -9.47 -37.33
C ASP A 385 4.32 -9.11 -36.11
N GLU A 386 4.11 -7.97 -35.50
CA GLU A 386 4.75 -7.57 -34.25
C GLU A 386 4.08 -8.15 -33.01
N LEU A 387 2.80 -8.51 -33.08
CA LEU A 387 2.05 -9.05 -31.93
C LEU A 387 2.25 -10.56 -31.80
N THR A 388 3.48 -10.97 -31.51
CA THR A 388 3.85 -12.38 -31.31
C THR A 388 4.38 -12.62 -29.91
N ALA A 389 4.23 -13.86 -29.41
CA ALA A 389 4.76 -14.26 -28.12
C ALA A 389 6.25 -13.93 -27.95
N GLU A 390 7.04 -14.16 -29.01
CA GLU A 390 8.47 -13.90 -28.98
C GLU A 390 8.79 -12.43 -28.74
N ARG A 391 8.14 -11.54 -29.48
CA ARG A 391 8.39 -10.11 -29.39
C ARG A 391 7.84 -9.50 -28.12
N ILE A 392 6.63 -9.89 -27.73
CA ILE A 392 5.99 -9.33 -26.52
C ILE A 392 6.71 -9.81 -25.25
N CYS A 393 7.00 -11.11 -25.12
CA CYS A 393 7.71 -11.62 -23.94
C CYS A 393 9.15 -11.10 -23.82
N SER A 394 9.75 -10.67 -24.92
CA SER A 394 11.07 -10.02 -24.94
C SER A 394 11.00 -8.49 -24.96
N LEU A 395 9.82 -7.89 -24.82
CA LEU A 395 9.58 -6.44 -24.91
C LEU A 395 10.23 -5.79 -26.15
N SER A 396 10.10 -6.45 -27.31
CA SER A 396 10.69 -6.01 -28.57
C SER A 396 9.66 -5.75 -29.68
N VAL A 397 8.40 -5.55 -29.32
CA VAL A 397 7.30 -5.23 -30.25
C VAL A 397 7.60 -3.94 -31.01
N ALA A 398 8.04 -2.92 -30.29
CA ALA A 398 8.40 -1.61 -30.85
C ALA A 398 9.71 -1.59 -31.67
N GLY A 399 10.46 -2.69 -31.69
CA GLY A 399 11.80 -2.69 -32.27
C GLY A 399 12.84 -2.00 -31.39
N ARG A 400 14.12 -2.30 -31.59
CA ARG A 400 15.19 -1.54 -30.95
C ARG A 400 15.25 -0.15 -31.58
N LYS A 401 15.12 0.93 -30.78
CA LYS A 401 15.56 2.25 -31.21
C LYS A 401 17.03 2.11 -31.58
N GLY A 402 17.34 2.24 -32.86
CA GLY A 402 18.73 2.35 -33.29
C GLY A 402 19.39 3.46 -32.48
N LYS A 403 20.55 3.18 -31.87
CA LYS A 403 21.37 4.24 -31.29
C LYS A 403 21.57 5.26 -32.43
N ARG A 404 20.98 6.44 -32.27
CA ARG A 404 21.44 7.60 -33.05
C ARG A 404 22.89 7.84 -32.60
N SER A 405 23.81 7.47 -33.48
CA SER A 405 25.21 7.85 -33.38
C SER A 405 25.36 9.36 -33.41
#